data_888ee528b5613edb5306f5ab7850e978
#
_entry.id   888ee528b5613edb5306f5ab7850e978
#
_cell.length_a   1.000
_cell.length_b   1.000
_cell.length_c   1.000
_cell.angle_alpha   90.00
_cell.angle_beta   90.00
_cell.angle_gamma   90.00
#
_symmetry.space_group_name_H-M   'P 1'
#
loop_
_entity.id
_entity.type
_entity.pdbx_description
1 polymer ?
#
loop_
_entity_poly.entity_id
_entity_poly.type
_entity_poly.pdbx_seq_one_letter_code
_entity_poly.pdbx_strand_id
1 'polypeptide(L)'
;MKRTIFALSILVVLSLVLSACTPTQAPATQAPTEAVTQAPTEAPTEVATEAPVDANSLPRNETLYFNGQQWNAVVCWNPYSSNCNNAMALAQQDNARVPMFETPYLYNMLDGKQYPLLADGDYAWDEGMTQITFKIKPAAHWSDGTPVTAEDVAYTWASHIKYNTQFGASNKDYIDTIEAVDPQTVVVKAKLGADGKAVNPLLVQAYLSTNYVIQKAWTETLEARTGGDAAAFMADVAEDVVYSGPYHKFFSDDQKVVLIRDDNYWGQDASMFGKLPTPKYLAHVIYKDNAAGSVALAQGEVDVSQQFNSNIQVLWLNYGLPISTYLPEAPYGIGASLPTAFFNKNSYGLDQVAVRKAIAMAVDFDTIIANAMTNQSATFTQVPRSLMNPTPGEQALYDHDAVKDLQFAGKDIAGANKLLDEAGIVDTDGDGWREYNGQKLTYVATCPNGWSDWQAAIEVVAAAGKGIGIDITTNYPDWGVYQTVVTNWPLPETGYDIFMMWSDGAGPTQPWGRIRHLISSEFAETTNNWNGNWGGYINPEADALIQAIPTMTDEAELKAAYTELVKIYLTDIPSFTLMYRPQSFHAVNESVWTGFPHEGDGTNPPVPPLDLTDGWSIAGLYNLVLVNP
;
A
#
# COMPACT_ATOMS: atom_id res chain seq x y z
N MET A 1 36.77 -45.36 -5.10
CA MET A 1 35.73 -45.54 -4.09
C MET A 1 34.58 -44.58 -4.27
N LYS A 2 33.91 -44.50 -5.44
CA LYS A 2 32.71 -43.63 -5.69
C LYS A 2 31.75 -44.27 -6.70
N ARG A 3 31.69 -45.62 -6.78
CA ARG A 3 30.78 -46.33 -7.71
C ARG A 3 29.98 -47.48 -7.08
N THR A 4 29.95 -47.60 -5.73
CA THR A 4 29.32 -48.74 -5.04
C THR A 4 28.14 -48.34 -4.13
N ILE A 5 27.73 -47.06 -4.10
CA ILE A 5 26.61 -46.61 -3.24
C ILE A 5 25.31 -46.45 -4.02
N PHE A 6 25.32 -46.49 -5.36
CA PHE A 6 24.13 -46.31 -6.20
C PHE A 6 23.32 -47.59 -6.51
N ALA A 7 23.79 -48.75 -6.09
CA ALA A 7 23.13 -50.03 -6.36
C ALA A 7 22.31 -50.58 -5.19
N LEU A 8 22.32 -49.96 -4.00
CA LEU A 8 21.59 -50.48 -2.82
C LEU A 8 20.25 -49.74 -2.55
N SER A 9 19.94 -48.65 -3.26
CA SER A 9 18.71 -47.87 -3.06
C SER A 9 17.53 -48.29 -3.94
N ILE A 10 17.73 -49.22 -4.88
CA ILE A 10 16.68 -49.70 -5.82
C ILE A 10 16.00 -51.00 -5.37
N LEU A 11 16.54 -51.69 -4.36
CA LEU A 11 16.01 -53.00 -3.93
C LEU A 11 15.03 -52.95 -2.75
N VAL A 12 14.72 -51.80 -2.17
CA VAL A 12 13.80 -51.64 -1.03
C VAL A 12 12.39 -51.16 -1.44
N VAL A 13 12.17 -50.74 -2.69
CA VAL A 13 10.87 -50.23 -3.14
C VAL A 13 9.99 -51.29 -3.84
N LEU A 14 10.48 -52.54 -4.05
CA LEU A 14 9.74 -53.55 -4.82
C LEU A 14 9.08 -54.66 -3.95
N SER A 15 8.94 -54.52 -2.64
CA SER A 15 8.42 -55.60 -1.75
C SER A 15 7.15 -55.28 -0.96
N LEU A 16 6.37 -54.26 -1.33
CA LEU A 16 5.15 -53.86 -0.59
C LEU A 16 3.87 -53.74 -1.44
N VAL A 17 3.74 -54.49 -2.51
CA VAL A 17 2.46 -54.64 -3.21
C VAL A 17 2.19 -56.11 -3.49
N LEU A 18 1.67 -56.85 -2.53
CA LEU A 18 0.95 -58.12 -2.73
C LEU A 18 0.44 -58.63 -1.36
N SER A 19 -0.73 -58.22 -0.94
CA SER A 19 -1.61 -58.97 -0.03
C SER A 19 -2.94 -58.22 0.16
N ALA A 20 -3.98 -58.77 -0.34
CA ALA A 20 -5.25 -59.16 0.23
C ALA A 20 -6.46 -58.87 -0.66
N CYS A 21 -6.90 -59.87 -1.37
CA CYS A 21 -8.31 -60.07 -1.71
C CYS A 21 -8.77 -61.38 -1.11
N THR A 22 -9.73 -61.34 -0.20
CA THR A 22 -10.58 -62.47 0.14
C THR A 22 -12.02 -61.98 0.33
N PRO A 23 -13.03 -62.62 -0.31
CA PRO A 23 -14.43 -62.20 -0.20
C PRO A 23 -15.12 -62.87 0.99
N THR A 24 -15.90 -62.12 1.76
CA THR A 24 -16.76 -62.65 2.82
C THR A 24 -18.21 -62.76 2.33
N GLN A 25 -18.81 -63.91 2.53
CA GLN A 25 -20.18 -64.31 2.19
C GLN A 25 -21.22 -63.55 3.01
N ALA A 26 -22.37 -63.30 2.37
CA ALA A 26 -23.59 -62.79 2.97
C ALA A 26 -24.41 -63.90 3.66
N PRO A 27 -25.14 -63.57 4.75
CA PRO A 27 -26.19 -64.48 5.28
C PRO A 27 -27.58 -64.12 4.71
N ALA A 28 -28.40 -65.18 4.72
CA ALA A 28 -29.65 -65.36 4.00
C ALA A 28 -30.85 -64.49 4.51
N THR A 29 -31.74 -64.32 3.58
CA THR A 29 -33.03 -63.68 3.56
C THR A 29 -34.07 -64.33 4.49
N GLN A 30 -34.87 -63.52 5.20
CA GLN A 30 -36.23 -63.90 5.67
C GLN A 30 -37.27 -62.99 4.98
N ALA A 31 -38.35 -63.59 4.56
CA ALA A 31 -39.44 -63.05 3.77
C ALA A 31 -40.50 -62.31 4.64
N PRO A 32 -41.49 -61.58 4.04
CA PRO A 32 -42.01 -60.37 4.59
C PRO A 32 -43.32 -60.53 5.33
N THR A 33 -43.60 -59.58 6.21
CA THR A 33 -44.95 -59.34 6.77
C THR A 33 -45.50 -58.03 6.23
N GLU A 34 -46.70 -58.05 5.68
CA GLU A 34 -47.44 -56.90 5.14
C GLU A 34 -47.74 -55.84 6.22
N ALA A 35 -47.56 -54.60 5.90
CA ALA A 35 -48.06 -53.48 6.68
C ALA A 35 -48.53 -52.32 5.78
N VAL A 36 -49.77 -52.08 5.90
CA VAL A 36 -50.61 -50.85 5.74
C VAL A 36 -49.95 -49.61 5.08
N THR A 37 -50.52 -49.23 3.97
CA THR A 37 -50.29 -48.01 3.18
C THR A 37 -50.66 -46.75 3.96
N GLN A 38 -49.72 -45.89 4.25
CA GLN A 38 -49.95 -44.44 4.49
C GLN A 38 -49.44 -43.64 3.29
N ALA A 39 -50.17 -42.55 2.96
CA ALA A 39 -49.91 -41.68 1.84
C ALA A 39 -48.53 -40.97 1.96
N PRO A 40 -47.86 -40.64 0.85
CA PRO A 40 -46.55 -40.01 0.89
C PRO A 40 -46.64 -38.59 1.41
N THR A 41 -45.93 -38.31 2.52
CA THR A 41 -45.54 -36.95 2.89
C THR A 41 -44.35 -36.59 1.99
N GLU A 42 -44.47 -35.48 1.25
CA GLU A 42 -43.35 -34.96 0.47
C GLU A 42 -42.13 -34.79 1.36
N ALA A 43 -41.05 -35.41 0.96
CA ALA A 43 -39.73 -35.25 1.59
C ALA A 43 -39.23 -33.81 1.33
N PRO A 44 -38.59 -33.14 2.30
CA PRO A 44 -37.94 -31.90 2.04
C PRO A 44 -36.91 -32.11 0.92
N THR A 45 -36.94 -31.25 -0.11
CA THR A 45 -35.91 -31.21 -1.15
C THR A 45 -34.57 -30.94 -0.45
N GLU A 46 -33.69 -31.91 -0.44
CA GLU A 46 -32.28 -31.66 -0.06
C GLU A 46 -31.75 -30.56 -0.98
N VAL A 47 -31.46 -29.41 -0.41
CA VAL A 47 -30.66 -28.38 -1.07
C VAL A 47 -29.32 -29.06 -1.35
N ALA A 48 -29.01 -29.25 -2.62
CA ALA A 48 -27.73 -29.78 -3.04
C ALA A 48 -26.63 -28.89 -2.45
N THR A 49 -25.92 -29.40 -1.47
CA THR A 49 -24.72 -28.76 -0.96
C THR A 49 -23.71 -28.75 -2.11
N GLU A 50 -23.41 -27.58 -2.66
CA GLU A 50 -22.33 -27.46 -3.64
C GLU A 50 -21.06 -28.09 -3.08
N ALA A 51 -20.35 -28.86 -3.93
CA ALA A 51 -19.08 -29.44 -3.54
C ALA A 51 -18.11 -28.33 -3.11
N PRO A 52 -17.28 -28.53 -2.08
CA PRO A 52 -16.30 -27.53 -1.67
C PRO A 52 -15.43 -27.11 -2.85
N VAL A 53 -15.35 -25.82 -3.14
CA VAL A 53 -14.53 -25.29 -4.22
C VAL A 53 -13.06 -25.42 -3.81
N ASP A 54 -12.25 -26.05 -4.68
CA ASP A 54 -10.81 -26.15 -4.48
C ASP A 54 -10.15 -24.80 -4.77
N ALA A 55 -9.47 -24.20 -3.80
CA ALA A 55 -8.73 -22.96 -3.96
C ALA A 55 -7.65 -23.00 -5.05
N ASN A 56 -7.23 -24.20 -5.50
CA ASN A 56 -6.30 -24.39 -6.61
C ASN A 56 -6.99 -24.45 -7.98
N SER A 57 -8.33 -24.49 -7.99
CA SER A 57 -9.15 -24.64 -9.20
C SER A 57 -10.37 -23.73 -9.15
N LEU A 58 -10.13 -22.43 -8.92
CA LEU A 58 -11.23 -21.44 -8.85
C LEU A 58 -11.87 -21.27 -10.23
N PRO A 59 -13.22 -21.11 -10.32
CA PRO A 59 -13.90 -20.81 -11.57
C PRO A 59 -13.41 -19.48 -12.17
N ARG A 60 -12.88 -19.51 -13.38
CA ARG A 60 -12.28 -18.33 -14.03
C ARG A 60 -13.27 -17.17 -14.22
N ASN A 61 -14.51 -17.49 -14.52
CA ASN A 61 -15.60 -16.52 -14.69
C ASN A 61 -16.23 -16.00 -13.37
N GLU A 62 -15.78 -16.48 -12.22
CA GLU A 62 -16.18 -15.97 -10.91
C GLU A 62 -15.01 -15.31 -10.17
N THR A 63 -13.79 -15.42 -10.70
CA THR A 63 -12.55 -15.01 -10.03
C THR A 63 -11.90 -13.85 -10.73
N LEU A 64 -11.62 -12.78 -9.97
CA LEU A 64 -10.76 -11.67 -10.40
C LEU A 64 -9.36 -11.88 -9.83
N TYR A 65 -8.36 -11.99 -10.70
CA TYR A 65 -6.98 -12.25 -10.34
C TYR A 65 -6.15 -10.97 -10.30
N PHE A 66 -5.44 -10.77 -9.18
CA PHE A 66 -4.50 -9.67 -8.95
C PHE A 66 -3.06 -10.17 -8.86
N ASN A 67 -2.10 -9.29 -9.12
CA ASN A 67 -0.70 -9.44 -8.72
C ASN A 67 -0.06 -8.09 -8.33
N GLY A 68 1.16 -8.13 -7.81
CA GLY A 68 1.85 -6.95 -7.27
C GLY A 68 1.40 -6.63 -5.84
N GLN A 69 1.95 -5.64 -5.20
CA GLN A 69 1.65 -5.22 -3.82
C GLN A 69 1.79 -6.30 -2.73
N GLN A 70 1.46 -7.55 -3.00
CA GLN A 70 1.65 -8.70 -2.10
C GLN A 70 2.91 -9.47 -2.52
N TRP A 71 3.98 -9.31 -1.77
CA TRP A 71 5.29 -9.90 -2.09
C TRP A 71 5.68 -11.05 -1.17
N ASN A 72 4.94 -11.27 -0.09
CA ASN A 72 5.13 -12.34 0.88
C ASN A 72 3.78 -12.93 1.32
N ALA A 73 3.80 -14.10 1.95
CA ALA A 73 2.61 -14.71 2.51
C ALA A 73 1.97 -13.85 3.62
N VAL A 74 0.64 -13.89 3.70
CA VAL A 74 -0.10 -13.35 4.84
C VAL A 74 0.14 -14.23 6.05
N VAL A 75 0.54 -13.65 7.18
CA VAL A 75 0.87 -14.38 8.40
C VAL A 75 -0.16 -14.21 9.52
N CYS A 76 -1.05 -13.23 9.41
CA CYS A 76 -2.17 -13.05 10.33
C CYS A 76 -3.30 -12.21 9.68
N TRP A 77 -4.48 -12.20 10.31
CA TRP A 77 -5.68 -11.47 9.86
C TRP A 77 -6.14 -10.41 10.87
N ASN A 78 -5.34 -10.17 11.89
CA ASN A 78 -5.63 -9.25 12.98
C ASN A 78 -5.61 -7.79 12.51
N PRO A 79 -6.76 -7.09 12.48
CA PRO A 79 -6.84 -5.71 11.98
C PRO A 79 -6.12 -4.69 12.89
N TYR A 80 -5.74 -5.05 14.10
CA TYR A 80 -4.95 -4.22 14.99
C TYR A 80 -3.44 -4.36 14.80
N SER A 81 -2.98 -5.46 14.16
CA SER A 81 -1.56 -5.78 14.04
C SER A 81 -0.94 -5.16 12.78
N SER A 82 0.20 -4.51 12.91
CA SER A 82 1.03 -4.06 11.78
C SER A 82 1.93 -5.17 11.22
N ASN A 83 1.91 -6.38 11.81
CA ASN A 83 2.86 -7.45 11.48
C ASN A 83 2.25 -8.57 10.61
N CYS A 84 1.06 -8.37 10.07
CA CYS A 84 0.36 -9.41 9.29
C CYS A 84 0.93 -9.64 7.89
N ASN A 85 1.91 -8.87 7.47
CA ASN A 85 2.62 -9.00 6.19
C ASN A 85 1.68 -9.12 4.98
N ASN A 86 0.67 -8.31 4.96
CA ASN A 86 -0.35 -8.27 3.94
C ASN A 86 -0.36 -6.87 3.31
N ALA A 87 0.72 -6.52 2.62
CA ALA A 87 0.88 -5.22 1.97
C ALA A 87 -0.17 -4.95 0.89
N MET A 88 -0.88 -5.96 0.47
CA MET A 88 -1.87 -5.88 -0.56
C MET A 88 -3.25 -5.52 -0.01
N ALA A 89 -4.00 -4.81 -0.79
CA ALA A 89 -5.33 -4.34 -0.41
C ALA A 89 -6.36 -5.41 -0.08
N LEU A 90 -6.16 -6.66 -0.52
CA LEU A 90 -7.17 -7.70 -0.32
C LEU A 90 -7.48 -8.04 1.14
N ALA A 91 -6.47 -7.99 2.00
CA ALA A 91 -6.59 -8.48 3.37
C ALA A 91 -6.05 -7.51 4.40
N GLN A 92 -6.04 -6.22 4.09
CA GLN A 92 -5.16 -5.34 4.82
C GLN A 92 -5.80 -4.30 5.66
N GLN A 93 -4.99 -3.76 6.54
CA GLN A 93 -5.35 -2.87 7.62
C GLN A 93 -4.72 -1.48 7.52
N ASP A 94 -4.23 -1.06 6.40
CA ASP A 94 -3.76 0.29 6.22
C ASP A 94 -4.54 0.99 5.11
N ASN A 95 -4.77 2.28 5.27
CA ASN A 95 -5.30 3.20 4.28
C ASN A 95 -6.45 2.66 3.41
N ALA A 96 -7.68 2.70 3.94
CA ALA A 96 -8.90 2.49 3.16
C ALA A 96 -8.97 1.12 2.43
N ARG A 97 -8.40 0.08 2.98
CA ARG A 97 -8.46 -1.26 2.42
C ARG A 97 -9.71 -1.97 2.85
N VAL A 98 -10.73 -1.83 2.05
CA VAL A 98 -12.11 -2.13 2.37
C VAL A 98 -12.69 -3.46 1.87
N PRO A 99 -11.94 -4.41 1.27
CA PRO A 99 -12.55 -5.70 0.95
C PRO A 99 -13.04 -6.49 2.17
N MET A 100 -12.33 -6.42 3.30
CA MET A 100 -12.70 -7.13 4.53
C MET A 100 -13.18 -6.21 5.65
N PHE A 101 -12.55 -5.05 5.81
CA PHE A 101 -12.82 -4.12 6.90
C PHE A 101 -13.19 -2.76 6.33
N GLU A 102 -14.18 -2.12 6.90
CA GLU A 102 -14.71 -0.87 6.39
C GLU A 102 -14.41 0.29 7.32
N THR A 103 -14.22 1.46 6.69
CA THR A 103 -14.08 2.75 7.34
C THR A 103 -15.42 3.47 7.39
N PRO A 104 -15.61 4.50 8.22
CA PRO A 104 -16.79 5.34 8.16
C PRO A 104 -17.02 5.98 6.79
N TYR A 105 -15.95 6.42 6.13
CA TYR A 105 -15.98 7.05 4.80
C TYR A 105 -14.92 6.44 3.89
N LEU A 106 -15.13 6.56 2.57
CA LEU A 106 -14.16 6.21 1.53
C LEU A 106 -13.58 7.49 0.94
N TYR A 107 -12.26 7.61 0.94
CA TYR A 107 -11.57 8.69 0.24
C TYR A 107 -11.49 8.39 -1.26
N ASN A 108 -11.66 9.41 -2.09
CA ASN A 108 -11.50 9.34 -3.54
C ASN A 108 -10.36 10.28 -3.97
N MET A 109 -9.27 9.72 -4.47
CA MET A 109 -8.09 10.46 -4.87
C MET A 109 -8.31 11.36 -6.11
N LEU A 110 -9.35 11.12 -6.90
CA LEU A 110 -9.60 11.85 -8.14
C LEU A 110 -10.21 13.23 -7.89
N ASP A 111 -11.05 13.34 -6.87
CA ASP A 111 -11.73 14.59 -6.52
C ASP A 111 -11.41 15.09 -5.10
N GLY A 112 -10.62 14.33 -4.34
CA GLY A 112 -10.19 14.70 -2.99
C GLY A 112 -11.28 14.62 -1.93
N LYS A 113 -12.43 13.97 -2.22
CA LYS A 113 -13.57 13.90 -1.31
C LYS A 113 -13.63 12.60 -0.53
N GLN A 114 -14.33 12.68 0.59
CA GLN A 114 -14.71 11.51 1.40
C GLN A 114 -16.18 11.21 1.19
N TYR A 115 -16.50 9.99 0.78
CA TYR A 115 -17.86 9.49 0.52
C TYR A 115 -18.33 8.57 1.64
N PRO A 116 -19.57 8.69 2.12
CA PRO A 116 -20.07 7.83 3.19
C PRO A 116 -20.04 6.34 2.83
N LEU A 117 -19.43 5.50 3.69
CA LEU A 117 -19.48 4.04 3.63
C LEU A 117 -20.31 3.51 4.80
N LEU A 118 -19.72 3.25 5.97
CA LEU A 118 -20.50 2.91 7.16
C LEU A 118 -21.32 4.11 7.69
N ALA A 119 -20.87 5.34 7.38
CA ALA A 119 -21.54 6.56 7.79
C ALA A 119 -22.85 6.80 6.99
N ASP A 120 -23.87 7.35 7.67
CA ASP A 120 -25.14 7.77 7.09
C ASP A 120 -25.11 9.28 6.80
N GLY A 121 -24.79 9.63 5.56
CA GLY A 121 -24.63 11.01 5.11
C GLY A 121 -23.28 11.64 5.50
N ASP A 122 -23.18 12.96 5.32
CA ASP A 122 -21.96 13.71 5.54
C ASP A 122 -21.66 13.89 7.04
N TYR A 123 -20.38 13.98 7.38
CA TYR A 123 -19.97 14.39 8.73
C TYR A 123 -20.08 15.91 8.89
N ALA A 124 -20.16 16.35 10.13
CA ALA A 124 -20.20 17.77 10.46
C ALA A 124 -19.16 18.13 11.52
N TRP A 125 -18.34 19.16 11.24
CA TRP A 125 -17.55 19.84 12.24
C TRP A 125 -18.44 20.76 13.09
N ASP A 126 -18.10 20.90 14.37
CA ASP A 126 -18.62 22.00 15.17
C ASP A 126 -18.05 23.36 14.70
N GLU A 127 -18.62 24.47 15.18
CA GLU A 127 -18.20 25.82 14.79
C GLU A 127 -16.71 26.11 15.10
N GLY A 128 -16.19 25.48 16.15
CA GLY A 128 -14.79 25.61 16.58
C GLY A 128 -13.82 24.67 15.89
N MET A 129 -14.29 23.78 15.02
CA MET A 129 -13.50 22.66 14.44
C MET A 129 -12.79 21.83 15.53
N THR A 130 -13.46 21.61 16.66
CA THR A 130 -12.92 20.84 17.79
C THR A 130 -13.43 19.42 17.84
N GLN A 131 -14.50 19.13 17.15
CA GLN A 131 -15.08 17.79 17.03
C GLN A 131 -15.82 17.56 15.74
N ILE A 132 -15.82 16.30 15.27
CA ILE A 132 -16.61 15.81 14.14
C ILE A 132 -17.75 14.94 14.67
N THR A 133 -18.95 15.11 14.11
CA THR A 133 -20.11 14.25 14.37
C THR A 133 -20.55 13.57 13.08
N PHE A 134 -20.83 12.27 13.13
CA PHE A 134 -21.45 11.51 12.05
C PHE A 134 -22.34 10.39 12.61
N LYS A 135 -23.16 9.77 11.75
CA LYS A 135 -24.04 8.66 12.11
C LYS A 135 -23.64 7.39 11.37
N ILE A 136 -23.92 6.22 11.96
CA ILE A 136 -23.76 4.91 11.31
C ILE A 136 -25.06 4.56 10.60
N LYS A 137 -24.96 4.01 9.38
CA LYS A 137 -26.11 3.54 8.58
C LYS A 137 -26.89 2.45 9.33
N PRO A 138 -28.22 2.55 9.40
CA PRO A 138 -29.04 1.50 10.01
C PRO A 138 -28.93 0.13 9.34
N ALA A 139 -28.60 0.11 8.04
CA ALA A 139 -28.45 -1.12 7.26
C ALA A 139 -27.10 -1.83 7.52
N ALA A 140 -26.08 -1.13 8.03
CA ALA A 140 -24.76 -1.68 8.24
C ALA A 140 -24.77 -2.78 9.30
N HIS A 141 -24.28 -3.97 8.93
CA HIS A 141 -24.15 -5.09 9.86
C HIS A 141 -22.86 -5.86 9.62
N TRP A 142 -22.41 -6.54 10.65
CA TRP A 142 -21.29 -7.45 10.64
C TRP A 142 -21.62 -8.76 9.93
N SER A 143 -20.58 -9.53 9.58
CA SER A 143 -20.71 -10.85 8.95
C SER A 143 -21.48 -11.88 9.81
N ASP A 144 -21.57 -11.66 11.12
CA ASP A 144 -22.39 -12.46 12.03
C ASP A 144 -23.87 -12.01 12.10
N GLY A 145 -24.23 -10.99 11.32
CA GLY A 145 -25.58 -10.42 11.25
C GLY A 145 -25.92 -9.41 12.35
N THR A 146 -24.99 -9.12 13.27
CA THR A 146 -25.21 -8.06 14.28
C THR A 146 -24.99 -6.67 13.68
N PRO A 147 -25.71 -5.63 14.13
CA PRO A 147 -25.58 -4.28 13.57
C PRO A 147 -24.21 -3.68 13.89
N VAL A 148 -23.67 -2.91 12.94
CA VAL A 148 -22.54 -2.00 13.21
C VAL A 148 -23.07 -0.81 14.01
N THR A 149 -22.38 -0.45 15.09
CA THR A 149 -22.84 0.60 16.01
C THR A 149 -21.78 1.67 16.24
N ALA A 150 -22.20 2.82 16.78
CA ALA A 150 -21.28 3.86 17.23
C ALA A 150 -20.33 3.35 18.34
N GLU A 151 -20.77 2.36 19.14
CA GLU A 151 -19.96 1.76 20.19
C GLU A 151 -18.79 0.96 19.61
N ASP A 152 -18.95 0.31 18.45
CA ASP A 152 -17.85 -0.37 17.76
C ASP A 152 -16.76 0.63 17.35
N VAL A 153 -17.14 1.80 16.83
CA VAL A 153 -16.21 2.87 16.47
C VAL A 153 -15.44 3.38 17.69
N ALA A 154 -16.15 3.68 18.77
CA ALA A 154 -15.55 4.17 20.00
C ALA A 154 -14.62 3.12 20.64
N TYR A 155 -15.04 1.85 20.65
CA TYR A 155 -14.26 0.75 21.21
C TYR A 155 -13.00 0.45 20.38
N THR A 156 -13.09 0.56 19.05
CA THR A 156 -11.95 0.43 18.16
C THR A 156 -10.86 1.45 18.53
N TRP A 157 -11.23 2.72 18.69
CA TRP A 157 -10.28 3.76 19.12
C TRP A 157 -9.70 3.48 20.51
N ALA A 158 -10.54 3.16 21.47
CA ALA A 158 -10.09 2.83 22.83
C ALA A 158 -9.08 1.67 22.84
N SER A 159 -9.31 0.65 21.99
CA SER A 159 -8.39 -0.49 21.82
C SER A 159 -7.07 -0.09 21.17
N HIS A 160 -7.10 0.78 20.15
CA HIS A 160 -5.88 1.33 19.56
C HIS A 160 -5.00 2.05 20.60
N ILE A 161 -5.61 2.82 21.50
CA ILE A 161 -4.89 3.51 22.59
C ILE A 161 -4.41 2.52 23.64
N LYS A 162 -5.29 1.62 24.10
CA LYS A 162 -4.99 0.63 25.16
C LYS A 162 -3.81 -0.27 24.80
N TYR A 163 -3.78 -0.75 23.57
CA TYR A 163 -2.74 -1.69 23.09
C TYR A 163 -1.59 -1.01 22.35
N ASN A 164 -1.59 0.34 22.31
CA ASN A 164 -0.57 1.14 21.63
C ASN A 164 -0.26 0.61 20.22
N THR A 165 -1.31 0.34 19.44
CA THR A 165 -1.15 -0.09 18.06
C THR A 165 -0.45 0.99 17.24
N GLN A 166 0.09 0.65 16.07
CA GLN A 166 0.71 1.63 15.19
C GLN A 166 -0.23 2.81 14.89
N PHE A 167 -1.51 2.51 14.59
CA PHE A 167 -2.50 3.54 14.33
C PHE A 167 -2.78 4.42 15.55
N GLY A 168 -2.96 3.82 16.73
CA GLY A 168 -3.13 4.55 18.00
C GLY A 168 -1.92 5.43 18.33
N ALA A 169 -0.72 4.90 18.19
CA ALA A 169 0.53 5.62 18.43
C ALA A 169 0.68 6.85 17.52
N SER A 170 0.28 6.73 16.24
CA SER A 170 0.39 7.81 15.25
C SER A 170 -0.67 8.91 15.42
N ASN A 171 -1.81 8.62 16.07
CA ASN A 171 -2.94 9.55 16.14
C ASN A 171 -3.31 10.03 17.56
N LYS A 172 -2.77 9.43 18.62
CA LYS A 172 -3.08 9.76 20.03
C LYS A 172 -2.82 11.23 20.42
N ASP A 173 -1.94 11.90 19.70
CA ASP A 173 -1.58 13.29 19.97
C ASP A 173 -2.52 14.28 19.26
N TYR A 174 -3.45 13.79 18.44
CA TYR A 174 -4.37 14.58 17.63
C TYR A 174 -5.84 14.29 17.92
N ILE A 175 -6.18 13.03 18.25
CA ILE A 175 -7.53 12.61 18.66
C ILE A 175 -7.53 12.41 20.16
N ASP A 176 -8.47 13.07 20.85
CA ASP A 176 -8.65 12.94 22.30
C ASP A 176 -9.53 11.74 22.62
N THR A 177 -10.81 11.80 22.22
CA THR A 177 -11.77 10.71 22.45
C THR A 177 -12.64 10.48 21.23
N ILE A 178 -13.14 9.25 21.11
CA ILE A 178 -14.24 8.91 20.20
C ILE A 178 -15.36 8.34 21.07
N GLU A 179 -16.54 8.95 20.99
CA GLU A 179 -17.67 8.67 21.87
C GLU A 179 -18.88 8.22 21.05
N ALA A 180 -19.56 7.17 21.54
CA ALA A 180 -20.89 6.82 21.12
C ALA A 180 -21.90 7.61 21.98
N VAL A 181 -22.63 8.54 21.37
CA VAL A 181 -23.65 9.34 22.04
C VAL A 181 -24.95 8.57 22.15
N ASP A 182 -25.25 7.80 21.12
CA ASP A 182 -26.33 6.84 21.03
C ASP A 182 -25.87 5.69 20.11
N PRO A 183 -26.67 4.64 19.88
CA PRO A 183 -26.22 3.50 19.05
C PRO A 183 -25.75 3.83 17.65
N GLN A 184 -26.12 4.98 17.10
CA GLN A 184 -25.77 5.39 15.74
C GLN A 184 -24.90 6.63 15.67
N THR A 185 -24.87 7.49 16.69
CA THR A 185 -24.17 8.78 16.64
C THR A 185 -22.78 8.69 17.25
N VAL A 186 -21.77 9.00 16.45
CA VAL A 186 -20.35 9.05 16.82
C VAL A 186 -19.89 10.50 16.90
N VAL A 187 -19.13 10.83 17.94
CA VAL A 187 -18.42 12.11 18.10
C VAL A 187 -16.94 11.84 18.22
N VAL A 188 -16.15 12.36 17.29
CA VAL A 188 -14.67 12.34 17.32
C VAL A 188 -14.19 13.67 17.84
N LYS A 189 -13.57 13.71 19.00
CA LYS A 189 -13.04 14.92 19.62
C LYS A 189 -11.55 15.07 19.34
N ALA A 190 -11.18 16.24 18.84
CA ALA A 190 -9.78 16.60 18.61
C ALA A 190 -9.08 16.90 19.94
N LYS A 191 -7.77 16.61 20.02
CA LYS A 191 -6.92 17.23 21.05
C LYS A 191 -6.76 18.71 20.77
N LEU A 192 -6.86 19.51 21.84
CA LEU A 192 -6.78 20.96 21.75
C LEU A 192 -5.42 21.45 22.22
N GLY A 193 -4.89 22.41 21.48
CA GLY A 193 -3.73 23.19 21.90
C GLY A 193 -4.06 24.18 23.03
N ALA A 194 -3.06 24.90 23.50
CA ALA A 194 -3.22 25.91 24.57
C ALA A 194 -4.15 27.08 24.16
N ASP A 195 -4.36 27.28 22.88
CA ASP A 195 -5.27 28.29 22.30
C ASP A 195 -6.72 27.81 22.17
N GLY A 196 -7.01 26.56 22.57
CA GLY A 196 -8.32 25.95 22.50
C GLY A 196 -8.74 25.45 21.10
N LYS A 197 -7.83 25.44 20.12
CA LYS A 197 -8.06 24.92 18.77
C LYS A 197 -7.56 23.48 18.67
N ALA A 198 -8.09 22.73 17.70
CA ALA A 198 -7.58 21.41 17.39
C ALA A 198 -6.09 21.46 17.01
N VAL A 199 -5.27 20.57 17.57
CA VAL A 199 -3.83 20.49 17.27
C VAL A 199 -3.61 20.17 15.79
N ASN A 200 -4.40 19.24 15.24
CA ASN A 200 -4.32 18.90 13.82
C ASN A 200 -5.68 18.41 13.29
N PRO A 201 -6.50 19.31 12.76
CA PRO A 201 -7.81 18.95 12.23
C PRO A 201 -7.75 18.06 10.98
N LEU A 202 -6.66 18.12 10.18
CA LEU A 202 -6.49 17.24 9.02
C LEU A 202 -6.42 15.76 9.44
N LEU A 203 -5.64 15.44 10.48
CA LEU A 203 -5.54 14.05 10.97
C LEU A 203 -6.83 13.58 11.63
N VAL A 204 -7.56 14.47 12.32
CA VAL A 204 -8.87 14.14 12.88
C VAL A 204 -9.87 13.80 11.78
N GLN A 205 -9.88 14.57 10.70
CA GLN A 205 -10.74 14.31 9.53
C GLN A 205 -10.28 13.05 8.78
N ALA A 206 -8.98 12.88 8.58
CA ALA A 206 -8.42 11.72 7.90
C ALA A 206 -8.77 10.39 8.57
N TYR A 207 -8.89 10.39 9.91
CA TYR A 207 -9.36 9.21 10.66
C TYR A 207 -10.59 8.57 10.05
N LEU A 208 -11.55 9.36 9.56
CA LEU A 208 -12.83 8.88 9.04
C LEU A 208 -12.69 7.92 7.84
N SER A 209 -11.60 8.04 7.08
CA SER A 209 -11.35 7.22 5.88
C SER A 209 -10.05 6.41 5.93
N THR A 210 -9.33 6.45 7.04
CA THR A 210 -8.06 5.72 7.18
C THR A 210 -8.07 4.68 8.30
N ASN A 211 -9.11 4.67 9.14
CA ASN A 211 -9.22 3.72 10.23
C ASN A 211 -10.44 2.82 10.08
N TYR A 212 -10.22 1.52 10.07
CA TYR A 212 -11.29 0.52 10.06
C TYR A 212 -12.08 0.54 11.35
N VAL A 213 -13.39 0.30 11.24
CA VAL A 213 -14.23 -0.03 12.38
C VAL A 213 -14.11 -1.54 12.62
N ILE A 214 -13.92 -1.93 13.87
CA ILE A 214 -13.74 -3.32 14.29
C ILE A 214 -14.83 -3.66 15.29
N GLN A 215 -15.44 -4.83 15.15
CA GLN A 215 -16.51 -5.26 16.04
C GLN A 215 -16.04 -5.31 17.50
N LYS A 216 -16.76 -4.63 18.40
CA LYS A 216 -16.47 -4.63 19.84
C LYS A 216 -16.50 -6.04 20.43
N ALA A 217 -17.56 -6.81 20.16
CA ALA A 217 -17.73 -8.15 20.72
C ALA A 217 -16.60 -9.11 20.33
N TRP A 218 -16.12 -9.04 19.07
CA TRP A 218 -14.95 -9.79 18.64
C TRP A 218 -13.68 -9.29 19.34
N THR A 219 -13.50 -7.98 19.46
CA THR A 219 -12.33 -7.39 20.16
C THR A 219 -12.28 -7.82 21.63
N GLU A 220 -13.42 -7.82 22.33
CA GLU A 220 -13.51 -8.35 23.70
C GLU A 220 -13.13 -9.83 23.78
N THR A 221 -13.46 -10.63 22.77
CA THR A 221 -13.05 -12.03 22.69
C THR A 221 -11.53 -12.15 22.50
N LEU A 222 -10.94 -11.32 21.63
CA LEU A 222 -9.49 -11.22 21.43
C LEU A 222 -8.78 -10.81 22.74
N GLU A 223 -9.30 -9.81 23.43
CA GLU A 223 -8.79 -9.36 24.74
C GLU A 223 -8.82 -10.48 25.79
N ALA A 224 -9.92 -11.22 25.85
CA ALA A 224 -10.09 -12.31 26.80
C ALA A 224 -9.08 -13.46 26.56
N ARG A 225 -8.88 -13.88 25.30
CA ARG A 225 -7.96 -14.98 24.99
C ARG A 225 -6.49 -14.58 25.08
N THR A 226 -6.17 -13.31 24.97
CA THR A 226 -4.80 -12.79 25.14
C THR A 226 -4.52 -12.31 26.56
N GLY A 227 -5.51 -12.37 27.46
CA GLY A 227 -5.38 -11.93 28.84
C GLY A 227 -5.13 -10.43 29.00
N GLY A 228 -5.40 -9.63 27.96
CA GLY A 228 -5.14 -8.19 27.92
C GLY A 228 -3.64 -7.83 27.78
N ASP A 229 -2.78 -8.80 27.48
CA ASP A 229 -1.38 -8.55 27.17
C ASP A 229 -1.23 -7.95 25.77
N ALA A 230 -0.57 -6.80 25.66
CA ALA A 230 -0.47 -6.07 24.38
C ALA A 230 0.33 -6.82 23.33
N ALA A 231 1.39 -7.53 23.70
CA ALA A 231 2.21 -8.28 22.75
C ALA A 231 1.44 -9.49 22.21
N ALA A 232 0.73 -10.22 23.09
CA ALA A 232 -0.13 -11.33 22.68
C ALA A 232 -1.31 -10.86 21.82
N PHE A 233 -1.93 -9.71 22.15
CA PHE A 233 -3.00 -9.09 21.39
C PHE A 233 -2.56 -8.78 19.94
N MET A 234 -1.37 -8.19 19.78
CA MET A 234 -0.80 -7.85 18.47
C MET A 234 -0.29 -9.09 17.71
N ALA A 235 0.09 -10.16 18.40
CA ALA A 235 0.62 -11.38 17.79
C ALA A 235 -0.45 -12.43 17.44
N ASP A 236 -1.70 -12.20 17.86
CA ASP A 236 -2.81 -13.12 17.57
C ASP A 236 -3.08 -13.19 16.07
N VAL A 237 -3.24 -14.40 15.54
CA VAL A 237 -3.43 -14.62 14.09
C VAL A 237 -4.81 -14.19 13.61
N ALA A 238 -5.80 -14.13 14.51
CA ALA A 238 -7.17 -13.68 14.24
C ALA A 238 -7.87 -14.41 13.08
N GLU A 239 -7.78 -15.74 13.05
CA GLU A 239 -8.47 -16.57 12.05
C GLU A 239 -10.00 -16.46 12.11
N ASP A 240 -10.54 -16.03 13.24
CA ASP A 240 -11.96 -15.91 13.57
C ASP A 240 -12.48 -14.47 13.51
N VAL A 241 -11.75 -13.57 12.84
CA VAL A 241 -12.13 -12.16 12.78
C VAL A 241 -13.52 -11.97 12.16
N VAL A 242 -14.32 -11.12 12.79
CA VAL A 242 -15.63 -10.67 12.26
C VAL A 242 -15.39 -9.42 11.41
N TYR A 243 -15.93 -9.39 10.22
CA TYR A 243 -15.72 -8.35 9.22
C TYR A 243 -17.03 -7.64 8.86
N SER A 244 -16.94 -6.46 8.29
CA SER A 244 -18.10 -5.70 7.77
C SER A 244 -18.09 -5.57 6.25
N GLY A 245 -16.94 -5.81 5.61
CA GLY A 245 -16.74 -5.65 4.19
C GLY A 245 -17.32 -6.77 3.32
N PRO A 246 -17.34 -6.57 1.98
CA PRO A 246 -17.96 -7.51 1.04
C PRO A 246 -17.21 -8.83 0.85
N TYR A 247 -15.99 -8.97 1.34
CA TYR A 247 -15.17 -10.17 1.18
C TYR A 247 -14.54 -10.60 2.49
N HIS A 248 -14.25 -11.90 2.59
CA HIS A 248 -13.53 -12.47 3.73
C HIS A 248 -12.56 -13.56 3.28
N LYS A 249 -11.66 -13.96 4.18
CA LYS A 249 -10.69 -15.01 3.92
C LYS A 249 -11.36 -16.30 3.44
N PHE A 250 -10.92 -16.79 2.29
CA PHE A 250 -11.24 -18.12 1.79
C PHE A 250 -10.04 -19.06 1.92
N PHE A 251 -8.87 -18.60 1.46
CA PHE A 251 -7.64 -19.41 1.44
C PHE A 251 -6.41 -18.50 1.45
N SER A 252 -5.32 -18.95 2.07
CA SER A 252 -4.00 -18.30 1.92
C SER A 252 -2.89 -19.32 2.14
N ASP A 253 -1.82 -19.22 1.34
CA ASP A 253 -0.56 -19.94 1.49
C ASP A 253 0.61 -19.01 1.10
N ASP A 254 1.80 -19.58 0.83
CA ASP A 254 2.97 -18.84 0.40
C ASP A 254 2.95 -18.43 -1.09
N GLN A 255 1.93 -18.82 -1.85
CA GLN A 255 1.80 -18.56 -3.28
C GLN A 255 0.62 -17.66 -3.62
N LYS A 256 -0.43 -17.65 -2.82
CA LYS A 256 -1.63 -16.86 -3.09
C LYS A 256 -2.47 -16.58 -1.86
N VAL A 257 -3.23 -15.49 -1.96
CA VAL A 257 -4.31 -15.12 -1.04
C VAL A 257 -5.61 -15.10 -1.83
N VAL A 258 -6.66 -15.71 -1.29
CA VAL A 258 -7.99 -15.73 -1.91
C VAL A 258 -9.03 -15.27 -0.89
N LEU A 259 -9.81 -14.27 -1.28
CA LEU A 259 -11.01 -13.85 -0.56
C LEU A 259 -12.25 -14.33 -1.30
N ILE A 260 -13.32 -14.62 -0.58
CA ILE A 260 -14.62 -14.95 -1.12
C ILE A 260 -15.64 -13.86 -0.73
N ARG A 261 -16.55 -13.54 -1.64
CA ARG A 261 -17.61 -12.58 -1.41
C ARG A 261 -18.61 -13.11 -0.38
N ASP A 262 -19.03 -12.24 0.51
CA ASP A 262 -20.17 -12.48 1.40
C ASP A 262 -21.46 -12.11 0.66
N ASP A 263 -22.27 -13.11 0.31
CA ASP A 263 -23.54 -12.87 -0.40
C ASP A 263 -24.62 -12.26 0.51
N ASN A 264 -24.37 -12.14 1.84
CA ASN A 264 -25.20 -11.42 2.78
C ASN A 264 -24.65 -10.02 3.11
N TYR A 265 -23.61 -9.56 2.43
CA TYR A 265 -23.00 -8.26 2.68
C TYR A 265 -24.03 -7.12 2.68
N TRP A 266 -23.98 -6.29 3.70
CA TRP A 266 -24.93 -5.19 3.94
C TRP A 266 -24.94 -4.12 2.84
N GLY A 267 -23.81 -3.88 2.17
CA GLY A 267 -23.67 -2.84 1.14
C GLY A 267 -24.48 -3.10 -0.14
N GLN A 268 -25.16 -4.25 -0.26
CA GLN A 268 -26.20 -4.45 -1.28
C GLN A 268 -27.50 -3.68 -0.97
N ASP A 269 -27.63 -3.06 0.21
CA ASP A 269 -28.73 -2.15 0.52
C ASP A 269 -28.70 -0.90 -0.39
N ALA A 270 -29.87 -0.35 -0.67
CA ALA A 270 -30.03 0.81 -1.54
C ALA A 270 -29.34 2.10 -1.00
N SER A 271 -29.04 2.15 0.30
CA SER A 271 -28.29 3.25 0.93
C SER A 271 -26.80 3.22 0.63
N MET A 272 -26.31 2.17 -0.05
CA MET A 272 -24.91 2.01 -0.44
C MET A 272 -24.80 1.68 -1.95
N PHE A 273 -24.20 0.58 -2.34
CA PHE A 273 -24.04 0.20 -3.75
C PHE A 273 -25.30 -0.39 -4.38
N GLY A 274 -26.29 -0.83 -3.59
CA GLY A 274 -27.56 -1.41 -4.06
C GLY A 274 -27.42 -2.77 -4.73
N LYS A 275 -26.21 -3.37 -4.72
CA LYS A 275 -25.87 -4.67 -5.30
C LYS A 275 -24.60 -5.21 -4.69
N LEU A 276 -24.34 -6.49 -4.89
CA LEU A 276 -23.05 -7.10 -4.55
C LEU A 276 -21.97 -6.75 -5.59
N PRO A 277 -20.68 -6.75 -5.21
CA PRO A 277 -19.60 -6.69 -6.19
C PRO A 277 -19.64 -7.90 -7.11
N THR A 278 -19.24 -7.73 -8.38
CA THR A 278 -19.45 -8.77 -9.39
C THR A 278 -18.60 -10.02 -9.17
N PRO A 279 -17.26 -9.95 -8.92
CA PRO A 279 -16.46 -11.13 -8.69
C PRO A 279 -16.85 -11.86 -7.41
N LYS A 280 -16.98 -13.20 -7.47
CA LYS A 280 -17.21 -14.03 -6.28
C LYS A 280 -15.92 -14.26 -5.49
N TYR A 281 -14.81 -14.36 -6.19
CA TYR A 281 -13.49 -14.53 -5.59
C TYR A 281 -12.57 -13.39 -6.01
N LEU A 282 -11.77 -12.89 -5.06
CA LEU A 282 -10.60 -12.06 -5.33
C LEU A 282 -9.38 -12.92 -5.01
N ALA A 283 -8.57 -13.22 -6.01
CA ALA A 283 -7.38 -14.04 -5.86
C ALA A 283 -6.14 -13.20 -6.16
N HIS A 284 -5.23 -13.12 -5.21
CA HIS A 284 -3.95 -12.46 -5.41
C HIS A 284 -2.82 -13.49 -5.44
N VAL A 285 -2.20 -13.64 -6.60
CA VAL A 285 -1.05 -14.53 -6.79
C VAL A 285 0.24 -13.79 -6.39
N ILE A 286 1.07 -14.44 -5.57
CA ILE A 286 2.33 -13.89 -5.08
C ILE A 286 3.44 -14.24 -6.07
N TYR A 287 3.85 -13.26 -6.89
CA TYR A 287 5.01 -13.38 -7.77
C TYR A 287 6.24 -12.78 -7.07
N LYS A 288 7.40 -13.37 -7.31
CA LYS A 288 8.66 -12.96 -6.67
C LYS A 288 9.29 -11.70 -7.29
N ASP A 289 8.90 -11.36 -8.53
CA ASP A 289 9.47 -10.24 -9.28
C ASP A 289 8.50 -9.71 -10.36
N ASN A 290 8.78 -8.52 -10.86
CA ASN A 290 7.99 -7.87 -11.89
C ASN A 290 7.95 -8.67 -13.21
N ALA A 291 9.02 -9.37 -13.56
CA ALA A 291 9.09 -10.11 -14.83
C ALA A 291 8.09 -11.27 -14.86
N ALA A 292 8.00 -12.04 -13.77
CA ALA A 292 7.06 -13.14 -13.65
C ALA A 292 5.61 -12.65 -13.71
N GLY A 293 5.28 -11.57 -12.99
CA GLY A 293 3.95 -10.99 -12.99
C GLY A 293 3.56 -10.36 -14.34
N SER A 294 4.52 -9.76 -15.06
CA SER A 294 4.27 -9.21 -16.42
C SER A 294 3.94 -10.31 -17.43
N VAL A 295 4.58 -11.49 -17.34
CA VAL A 295 4.24 -12.65 -18.17
C VAL A 295 2.82 -13.13 -17.87
N ALA A 296 2.45 -13.25 -16.61
CA ALA A 296 1.12 -13.67 -16.20
C ALA A 296 0.02 -12.72 -16.69
N LEU A 297 0.24 -11.40 -16.63
CA LEU A 297 -0.67 -10.41 -17.21
C LEU A 297 -0.83 -10.61 -18.72
N ALA A 298 0.28 -10.76 -19.45
CA ALA A 298 0.25 -10.94 -20.88
C ALA A 298 -0.46 -12.23 -21.31
N GLN A 299 -0.39 -13.28 -20.51
CA GLN A 299 -1.04 -14.58 -20.74
C GLN A 299 -2.51 -14.63 -20.30
N GLY A 300 -3.02 -13.58 -19.63
CA GLY A 300 -4.39 -13.54 -19.12
C GLY A 300 -4.60 -14.39 -17.86
N GLU A 301 -3.51 -14.74 -17.17
CA GLU A 301 -3.57 -15.40 -15.84
C GLU A 301 -3.88 -14.40 -14.73
N VAL A 302 -3.61 -13.11 -14.97
CA VAL A 302 -3.88 -11.98 -14.07
C VAL A 302 -4.77 -10.99 -14.80
N ASP A 303 -5.80 -10.50 -14.13
CA ASP A 303 -6.74 -9.49 -14.64
C ASP A 303 -6.30 -8.07 -14.27
N VAL A 304 -5.80 -7.88 -13.06
CA VAL A 304 -5.37 -6.57 -12.53
C VAL A 304 -3.94 -6.67 -12.04
N SER A 305 -3.02 -6.01 -12.74
CA SER A 305 -1.62 -5.96 -12.34
C SER A 305 -1.33 -4.65 -11.60
N GLN A 306 -0.97 -4.78 -10.32
CA GLN A 306 -0.65 -3.68 -9.41
C GLN A 306 0.87 -3.43 -9.33
N GLN A 307 1.65 -4.08 -10.19
CA GLN A 307 3.10 -3.96 -10.26
C GLN A 307 3.55 -3.23 -11.53
N PHE A 308 4.81 -2.83 -11.55
CA PHE A 308 5.42 -2.27 -12.74
C PHE A 308 5.52 -3.31 -13.87
N ASN A 309 4.98 -2.97 -15.03
CA ASN A 309 5.08 -3.74 -16.28
C ASN A 309 5.88 -2.92 -17.28
N SER A 310 7.12 -3.29 -17.54
CA SER A 310 7.98 -2.56 -18.48
C SER A 310 7.41 -2.58 -19.89
N ASN A 311 7.46 -1.45 -20.58
CA ASN A 311 6.94 -1.29 -21.94
C ASN A 311 5.48 -1.75 -22.07
N ILE A 312 4.65 -1.46 -21.07
CA ILE A 312 3.26 -1.93 -21.03
C ILE A 312 2.50 -1.69 -22.35
N GLN A 313 2.74 -0.55 -23.02
CA GLN A 313 2.11 -0.20 -24.30
C GLN A 313 2.42 -1.18 -25.43
N VAL A 314 3.52 -1.91 -25.38
CA VAL A 314 3.88 -2.92 -26.40
C VAL A 314 2.87 -4.06 -26.42
N LEU A 315 2.27 -4.37 -25.28
CA LEU A 315 1.30 -5.48 -25.16
C LEU A 315 0.06 -5.24 -26.02
N TRP A 316 -0.48 -4.02 -26.06
CA TRP A 316 -1.64 -3.72 -26.92
C TRP A 316 -1.25 -3.19 -28.30
N LEU A 317 -0.21 -2.35 -28.45
CA LEU A 317 0.16 -1.75 -29.73
C LEU A 317 0.81 -2.77 -30.68
N ASN A 318 1.70 -3.62 -30.18
CA ASN A 318 2.47 -4.53 -31.02
C ASN A 318 1.91 -5.95 -31.02
N TYR A 319 1.38 -6.43 -29.89
CA TYR A 319 0.87 -7.80 -29.78
C TYR A 319 -0.65 -7.89 -29.88
N GLY A 320 -1.37 -6.75 -29.79
CA GLY A 320 -2.82 -6.72 -29.89
C GLY A 320 -3.53 -7.46 -28.75
N LEU A 321 -2.91 -7.56 -27.59
CA LEU A 321 -3.53 -8.17 -26.41
C LEU A 321 -4.61 -7.25 -25.84
N PRO A 322 -5.65 -7.77 -25.21
CA PRO A 322 -6.71 -6.98 -24.57
C PRO A 322 -6.21 -6.36 -23.25
N ILE A 323 -5.13 -5.61 -23.32
CA ILE A 323 -4.51 -4.93 -22.19
C ILE A 323 -4.84 -3.45 -22.28
N SER A 324 -5.19 -2.84 -21.15
CA SER A 324 -5.37 -1.41 -21.02
C SER A 324 -4.79 -0.89 -19.70
N THR A 325 -4.73 0.43 -19.58
CA THR A 325 -4.27 1.15 -18.39
C THR A 325 -5.25 2.27 -18.10
N TYR A 326 -5.17 2.91 -16.93
CA TYR A 326 -6.11 3.96 -16.54
C TYR A 326 -6.08 5.16 -17.50
N LEU A 327 -4.88 5.65 -17.86
CA LEU A 327 -4.69 6.65 -18.91
C LEU A 327 -4.33 5.94 -20.23
N PRO A 328 -4.89 6.36 -21.37
CA PRO A 328 -4.62 5.72 -22.66
C PRO A 328 -3.24 6.03 -23.24
N GLU A 329 -2.58 7.05 -22.71
CA GLU A 329 -1.26 7.52 -23.14
C GLU A 329 -0.31 7.67 -21.95
N ALA A 330 1.00 7.82 -22.22
CA ALA A 330 2.00 8.06 -21.18
C ALA A 330 1.62 9.28 -20.31
N PRO A 331 1.72 9.15 -18.99
CA PRO A 331 2.41 8.10 -18.22
C PRO A 331 1.58 6.84 -17.89
N TYR A 332 0.47 6.57 -18.52
CA TYR A 332 -0.43 5.41 -18.41
C TYR A 332 -1.13 5.24 -17.06
N GLY A 333 -0.67 5.88 -16.03
CA GLY A 333 -1.24 5.89 -14.68
C GLY A 333 -1.21 7.27 -14.04
N ILE A 334 -1.97 7.48 -12.98
CA ILE A 334 -2.02 8.74 -12.23
C ILE A 334 -0.82 8.78 -11.29
N GLY A 335 0.05 9.78 -11.43
CA GLY A 335 1.17 9.98 -10.52
C GLY A 335 0.69 10.32 -9.11
N ALA A 336 0.99 9.49 -8.17
CA ALA A 336 0.56 9.60 -6.77
C ALA A 336 1.64 9.16 -5.78
N SER A 337 2.86 8.87 -6.25
CA SER A 337 3.97 8.45 -5.41
C SER A 337 5.28 9.02 -5.95
N LEU A 338 6.20 9.32 -5.05
CA LEU A 338 7.54 9.82 -5.34
C LEU A 338 8.58 8.78 -4.88
N PRO A 339 8.94 7.79 -5.71
CA PRO A 339 10.10 6.93 -5.40
C PRO A 339 11.35 7.79 -5.24
N THR A 340 11.91 7.74 -4.06
CA THR A 340 12.90 8.70 -3.57
C THR A 340 14.15 7.97 -3.12
N ALA A 341 15.32 8.46 -3.52
CA ALA A 341 16.59 8.05 -3.00
C ALA A 341 16.90 8.86 -1.73
N PHE A 342 16.95 8.18 -0.61
CA PHE A 342 17.32 8.75 0.69
C PHE A 342 18.83 8.63 0.91
N PHE A 343 19.40 9.63 1.54
CA PHE A 343 20.77 9.59 2.03
C PHE A 343 20.80 9.18 3.50
N ASN A 344 21.60 8.18 3.83
CA ASN A 344 21.87 7.82 5.21
C ASN A 344 22.82 8.86 5.84
N LYS A 345 22.31 9.67 6.76
CA LYS A 345 23.14 10.72 7.40
C LYS A 345 24.31 10.17 8.25
N ASN A 346 24.29 8.87 8.60
CA ASN A 346 25.36 8.24 9.34
C ASN A 346 26.53 7.82 8.44
N SER A 347 26.32 7.75 7.12
CA SER A 347 27.38 7.41 6.17
C SER A 347 28.33 8.59 6.00
N TYR A 348 29.62 8.29 6.00
CA TYR A 348 30.69 9.28 5.95
C TYR A 348 30.57 10.21 4.73
N GLY A 349 30.56 11.52 4.97
CA GLY A 349 30.46 12.57 3.95
C GLY A 349 29.04 12.83 3.44
N LEU A 350 28.04 11.98 3.72
CA LEU A 350 26.65 12.25 3.35
C LEU A 350 25.94 13.23 4.30
N ASP A 351 26.58 13.65 5.37
CA ASP A 351 26.21 14.83 6.16
C ASP A 351 26.47 16.14 5.40
N GLN A 352 27.36 16.12 4.37
CA GLN A 352 27.71 17.29 3.56
C GLN A 352 26.68 17.54 2.46
N VAL A 353 26.01 18.69 2.49
CA VAL A 353 25.01 19.09 1.46
C VAL A 353 25.63 19.07 0.06
N ALA A 354 26.90 19.52 -0.08
CA ALA A 354 27.60 19.54 -1.36
C ALA A 354 27.71 18.16 -2.00
N VAL A 355 27.97 17.10 -1.21
CA VAL A 355 28.05 15.71 -1.69
C VAL A 355 26.67 15.24 -2.16
N ARG A 356 25.62 15.41 -1.34
CA ARG A 356 24.26 15.00 -1.67
C ARG A 356 23.74 15.71 -2.94
N LYS A 357 23.95 17.03 -3.00
CA LYS A 357 23.52 17.85 -4.14
C LYS A 357 24.28 17.50 -5.42
N ALA A 358 25.59 17.28 -5.34
CA ALA A 358 26.39 16.89 -6.48
C ALA A 358 25.95 15.52 -7.05
N ILE A 359 25.68 14.53 -6.19
CA ILE A 359 25.14 13.24 -6.62
C ILE A 359 23.80 13.45 -7.34
N ALA A 360 22.86 14.20 -6.74
CA ALA A 360 21.56 14.44 -7.34
C ALA A 360 21.64 15.19 -8.69
N MET A 361 22.53 16.19 -8.81
CA MET A 361 22.78 16.93 -10.07
C MET A 361 23.37 16.05 -11.17
N ALA A 362 24.20 15.07 -10.81
CA ALA A 362 24.86 14.18 -11.77
C ALA A 362 23.94 13.12 -12.37
N VAL A 363 22.82 12.79 -11.72
CA VAL A 363 21.88 11.75 -12.17
C VAL A 363 21.23 12.09 -13.50
N ASP A 364 21.22 11.13 -14.44
CA ASP A 364 20.49 11.21 -15.71
C ASP A 364 19.04 10.79 -15.54
N PHE A 365 18.17 11.72 -15.12
CA PHE A 365 16.76 11.44 -14.85
C PHE A 365 15.97 11.11 -16.12
N ASP A 366 16.34 11.66 -17.28
CA ASP A 366 15.68 11.33 -18.54
C ASP A 366 15.93 9.85 -18.90
N THR A 367 17.13 9.34 -18.63
CA THR A 367 17.42 7.91 -18.75
C THR A 367 16.61 7.06 -17.78
N ILE A 368 16.39 7.52 -16.55
CA ILE A 368 15.51 6.81 -15.59
C ILE A 368 14.09 6.76 -16.14
N ILE A 369 13.52 7.87 -16.59
CA ILE A 369 12.14 7.93 -17.08
C ILE A 369 11.96 7.11 -18.36
N ALA A 370 12.89 7.24 -19.32
CA ALA A 370 12.79 6.53 -20.60
C ALA A 370 13.05 5.02 -20.48
N ASN A 371 14.04 4.61 -19.70
CA ASN A 371 14.52 3.23 -19.67
C ASN A 371 14.05 2.46 -18.44
N ALA A 372 14.18 3.02 -17.23
CA ALA A 372 13.72 2.34 -16.02
C ALA A 372 12.19 2.35 -15.93
N MET A 373 11.56 3.51 -16.15
CA MET A 373 10.10 3.65 -16.13
C MET A 373 9.41 3.38 -17.46
N THR A 374 10.14 3.22 -18.55
CA THR A 374 9.57 3.02 -19.90
C THR A 374 8.46 4.03 -20.24
N ASN A 375 8.71 5.31 -19.90
CA ASN A 375 7.82 6.46 -20.01
C ASN A 375 6.56 6.43 -19.12
N GLN A 376 6.52 5.61 -18.11
CA GLN A 376 5.43 5.56 -17.12
C GLN A 376 5.64 6.56 -15.96
N SER A 377 6.22 7.71 -16.26
CA SER A 377 6.48 8.81 -15.33
C SER A 377 6.47 10.14 -16.08
N ALA A 378 5.98 11.20 -15.44
CA ALA A 378 6.24 12.57 -15.89
C ALA A 378 7.73 12.89 -15.80
N THR A 379 8.22 13.78 -16.66
CA THR A 379 9.62 14.26 -16.65
C THR A 379 9.80 15.44 -15.69
N PHE A 380 11.04 15.65 -15.22
CA PHE A 380 11.37 16.82 -14.41
C PHE A 380 11.42 18.14 -15.18
N THR A 381 11.30 18.07 -16.50
CA THR A 381 11.07 19.24 -17.36
C THR A 381 9.59 19.64 -17.37
N GLN A 382 8.69 18.66 -17.34
CA GLN A 382 7.24 18.90 -17.26
C GLN A 382 6.80 19.31 -15.84
N VAL A 383 7.41 18.70 -14.83
CA VAL A 383 7.08 18.90 -13.42
C VAL A 383 8.35 19.27 -12.64
N PRO A 384 8.47 20.53 -12.17
CA PRO A 384 9.63 20.96 -11.39
C PRO A 384 9.82 20.11 -10.14
N ARG A 385 11.08 19.96 -9.72
CA ARG A 385 11.41 19.23 -8.50
C ARG A 385 10.79 19.88 -7.28
N SER A 386 10.11 19.08 -6.50
CA SER A 386 9.45 19.50 -5.28
C SER A 386 9.10 18.27 -4.43
N LEU A 387 8.30 18.48 -3.40
CA LEU A 387 7.67 17.43 -2.57
C LEU A 387 6.23 17.11 -3.03
N MET A 388 5.83 17.68 -4.18
CA MET A 388 4.46 17.60 -4.71
C MET A 388 4.34 16.54 -5.81
N ASN A 389 3.20 15.89 -5.89
CA ASN A 389 2.84 15.05 -7.03
C ASN A 389 2.66 15.89 -8.32
N PRO A 390 2.75 15.26 -9.49
CA PRO A 390 2.58 15.92 -10.79
C PRO A 390 1.10 16.19 -11.13
N THR A 391 0.30 16.57 -10.14
CA THR A 391 -1.12 16.94 -10.34
C THR A 391 -1.29 18.44 -10.34
N PRO A 392 -2.19 19.01 -11.17
CA PRO A 392 -2.40 20.45 -11.22
C PRO A 392 -2.74 21.06 -9.85
N GLY A 393 -3.53 20.36 -9.03
CA GLY A 393 -3.91 20.83 -7.70
C GLY A 393 -2.71 20.99 -6.77
N GLU A 394 -1.85 19.96 -6.67
CA GLU A 394 -0.66 20.05 -5.82
C GLU A 394 0.38 21.03 -6.36
N GLN A 395 0.56 21.08 -7.69
CA GLN A 395 1.50 22.01 -8.31
C GLN A 395 1.09 23.49 -8.14
N ALA A 396 -0.17 23.79 -7.89
CA ALA A 396 -0.65 25.15 -7.59
C ALA A 396 -0.36 25.60 -6.15
N LEU A 397 -0.04 24.67 -5.24
CA LEU A 397 0.13 24.95 -3.81
C LEU A 397 1.45 25.62 -3.43
N TYR A 398 2.40 25.79 -4.35
CA TYR A 398 3.65 26.50 -4.08
C TYR A 398 4.00 27.47 -5.22
N ASP A 399 4.94 28.38 -4.96
CA ASP A 399 5.40 29.37 -5.94
C ASP A 399 6.60 28.82 -6.71
N HIS A 400 6.37 28.45 -7.98
CA HIS A 400 7.39 27.93 -8.87
C HIS A 400 8.51 28.95 -9.15
N ASP A 401 8.19 30.24 -9.25
CA ASP A 401 9.18 31.31 -9.48
C ASP A 401 10.11 31.47 -8.28
N ALA A 402 9.59 31.31 -7.07
CA ALA A 402 10.36 31.42 -5.85
C ALA A 402 11.39 30.30 -5.64
N VAL A 403 11.25 29.19 -6.36
CA VAL A 403 12.14 28.01 -6.25
C VAL A 403 12.91 27.69 -7.53
N LYS A 404 12.76 28.51 -8.58
CA LYS A 404 13.36 28.23 -9.90
C LYS A 404 14.88 28.16 -9.88
N ASP A 405 15.53 29.02 -9.10
CA ASP A 405 17.00 29.08 -8.99
C ASP A 405 17.58 27.92 -8.14
N LEU A 406 16.73 27.18 -7.43
CA LEU A 406 17.10 25.97 -6.69
C LEU A 406 16.93 24.70 -7.54
N GLN A 407 16.24 24.80 -8.67
CA GLN A 407 16.08 23.68 -9.59
C GLN A 407 17.43 23.32 -10.21
N PHE A 408 17.62 22.04 -10.47
CA PHE A 408 18.78 21.53 -11.21
C PHE A 408 18.32 20.60 -12.33
N ALA A 409 19.03 20.61 -13.46
CA ALA A 409 18.66 19.87 -14.69
C ALA A 409 19.13 18.45 -14.45
N GLY A 410 19.41 17.65 -13.99
CA GLY A 410 20.01 16.30 -14.05
C GLY A 410 21.10 16.21 -15.12
N LYS A 411 22.01 15.27 -14.95
CA LYS A 411 23.19 15.05 -15.82
C LYS A 411 24.12 16.28 -15.91
N ASP A 412 24.07 17.16 -14.92
CA ASP A 412 24.97 18.31 -14.83
C ASP A 412 26.29 17.90 -14.12
N ILE A 413 27.07 17.11 -14.81
CA ILE A 413 28.39 16.66 -14.30
C ILE A 413 29.33 17.85 -14.05
N ALA A 414 29.30 18.89 -14.89
CA ALA A 414 30.17 20.05 -14.75
C ALA A 414 29.80 20.87 -13.51
N GLY A 415 28.50 21.15 -13.29
CA GLY A 415 28.03 21.84 -12.10
C GLY A 415 28.26 21.05 -10.82
N ALA A 416 28.07 19.74 -10.86
CA ALA A 416 28.34 18.86 -9.73
C ALA A 416 29.81 18.84 -9.33
N ASN A 417 30.72 18.73 -10.30
CA ASN A 417 32.17 18.78 -10.05
C ASN A 417 32.58 20.15 -9.48
N LYS A 418 32.08 21.24 -10.05
CA LYS A 418 32.35 22.59 -9.52
C LYS A 418 31.87 22.74 -8.07
N LEU A 419 30.70 22.22 -7.73
CA LEU A 419 30.16 22.28 -6.37
C LEU A 419 31.06 21.51 -5.37
N LEU A 420 31.56 20.33 -5.77
CA LEU A 420 32.47 19.54 -4.94
C LEU A 420 33.83 20.24 -4.78
N ASP A 421 34.38 20.82 -5.86
CA ASP A 421 35.66 21.57 -5.83
C ASP A 421 35.55 22.78 -4.89
N GLU A 422 34.46 23.54 -4.98
CA GLU A 422 34.18 24.70 -4.10
C GLU A 422 34.02 24.31 -2.63
N ALA A 423 33.53 23.08 -2.36
CA ALA A 423 33.42 22.50 -1.02
C ALA A 423 34.75 21.88 -0.52
N GLY A 424 35.81 21.90 -1.33
CA GLY A 424 37.11 21.29 -0.99
C GLY A 424 37.12 19.76 -1.02
N ILE A 425 36.16 19.16 -1.71
CA ILE A 425 36.02 17.70 -1.90
C ILE A 425 36.64 17.38 -3.25
N VAL A 426 37.93 17.03 -3.24
CA VAL A 426 38.75 16.89 -4.45
C VAL A 426 39.53 15.56 -4.43
N ASP A 427 39.97 15.10 -5.58
CA ASP A 427 40.90 13.97 -5.72
C ASP A 427 42.30 14.45 -5.33
N THR A 428 42.75 14.07 -4.15
CA THR A 428 44.01 14.55 -3.57
C THR A 428 45.20 13.66 -3.88
N ASP A 429 45.00 12.39 -4.20
CA ASP A 429 46.07 11.42 -4.48
C ASP A 429 46.15 11.04 -5.98
N GLY A 430 45.20 11.47 -6.80
CA GLY A 430 45.20 11.27 -8.24
C GLY A 430 44.68 9.89 -8.68
N ASP A 431 43.97 9.17 -7.83
CA ASP A 431 43.42 7.85 -8.14
C ASP A 431 42.09 7.91 -8.94
N GLY A 432 41.57 9.11 -9.17
CA GLY A 432 40.32 9.37 -9.90
C GLY A 432 39.07 9.46 -9.02
N TRP A 433 39.24 9.35 -7.71
CA TRP A 433 38.17 9.45 -6.75
C TRP A 433 38.37 10.62 -5.78
N ARG A 434 37.29 11.19 -5.33
CA ARG A 434 37.35 12.35 -4.44
C ARG A 434 37.39 11.93 -2.97
N GLU A 435 38.15 12.70 -2.18
CA GLU A 435 38.22 12.57 -0.73
C GLU A 435 37.52 13.74 -0.04
N TYR A 436 36.99 13.45 1.13
CA TYR A 436 36.60 14.42 2.13
C TYR A 436 37.44 14.19 3.38
N ASN A 437 38.14 15.21 3.86
CA ASN A 437 39.09 15.11 4.98
C ASN A 437 40.09 13.94 4.85
N GLY A 438 40.56 13.66 3.63
CA GLY A 438 41.53 12.61 3.36
C GLY A 438 40.98 11.18 3.33
N GLN A 439 39.65 11.02 3.36
CA GLN A 439 38.99 9.73 3.20
C GLN A 439 38.18 9.71 1.91
N LYS A 440 38.36 8.69 1.08
CA LYS A 440 37.65 8.45 -0.16
C LYS A 440 36.15 8.32 0.08
N LEU A 441 35.35 8.98 -0.76
CA LEU A 441 33.91 8.85 -0.77
C LEU A 441 33.49 7.59 -1.53
N THR A 442 33.01 6.59 -0.77
CA THR A 442 32.57 5.29 -1.30
C THR A 442 31.20 4.95 -0.71
N TYR A 443 30.22 4.63 -1.58
CA TYR A 443 28.85 4.37 -1.17
C TYR A 443 28.28 3.11 -1.81
N VAL A 444 27.29 2.53 -1.15
CA VAL A 444 26.43 1.47 -1.69
C VAL A 444 25.02 2.01 -1.87
N ALA A 445 24.53 2.01 -3.09
CA ALA A 445 23.17 2.36 -3.44
C ALA A 445 22.31 1.09 -3.46
N THR A 446 21.19 1.09 -2.74
CA THR A 446 20.45 -0.13 -2.41
C THR A 446 18.96 0.01 -2.70
N CYS A 447 18.35 -1.03 -3.26
CA CYS A 447 16.90 -1.18 -3.40
C CYS A 447 16.54 -2.67 -3.39
N PRO A 448 15.24 -3.03 -3.25
CA PRO A 448 14.83 -4.43 -3.22
C PRO A 448 15.15 -5.19 -4.51
N ASN A 449 15.52 -6.46 -4.35
CA ASN A 449 15.68 -7.37 -5.48
C ASN A 449 14.35 -7.61 -6.21
N GLY A 450 14.39 -7.72 -7.54
CA GLY A 450 13.22 -8.01 -8.39
C GLY A 450 12.33 -6.81 -8.72
N TRP A 451 12.56 -5.64 -8.10
CA TRP A 451 11.87 -4.40 -8.45
C TRP A 451 12.63 -3.69 -9.57
N SER A 452 12.33 -4.10 -10.80
CA SER A 452 13.15 -3.80 -11.98
C SER A 452 13.24 -2.32 -12.32
N ASP A 453 12.17 -1.56 -12.10
CA ASP A 453 12.14 -0.10 -12.24
C ASP A 453 13.08 0.59 -11.24
N TRP A 454 13.07 0.16 -9.98
CA TRP A 454 13.95 0.70 -8.95
C TRP A 454 15.41 0.27 -9.16
N GLN A 455 15.64 -1.00 -9.53
CA GLN A 455 17.00 -1.49 -9.82
C GLN A 455 17.63 -0.71 -10.98
N ALA A 456 16.89 -0.52 -12.07
CA ALA A 456 17.37 0.25 -13.20
C ALA A 456 17.62 1.73 -12.85
N ALA A 457 16.78 2.33 -11.99
CA ALA A 457 16.97 3.71 -11.53
C ALA A 457 18.22 3.86 -10.67
N ILE A 458 18.43 2.96 -9.71
CA ILE A 458 19.58 3.05 -8.80
C ILE A 458 20.92 2.78 -9.51
N GLU A 459 20.93 2.00 -10.60
CA GLU A 459 22.11 1.84 -11.46
C GLU A 459 22.50 3.16 -12.13
N VAL A 460 21.52 3.98 -12.52
CA VAL A 460 21.79 5.32 -13.07
C VAL A 460 22.38 6.24 -11.99
N VAL A 461 21.93 6.13 -10.75
CA VAL A 461 22.53 6.85 -9.62
C VAL A 461 23.99 6.43 -9.39
N ALA A 462 24.27 5.12 -9.41
CA ALA A 462 25.63 4.61 -9.27
C ALA A 462 26.54 5.08 -10.42
N ALA A 463 26.02 5.05 -11.66
CA ALA A 463 26.76 5.55 -12.82
C ALA A 463 27.07 7.05 -12.73
N ALA A 464 26.13 7.85 -12.18
CA ALA A 464 26.32 9.28 -11.98
C ALA A 464 27.47 9.59 -11.00
N GLY A 465 27.61 8.82 -9.92
CA GLY A 465 28.71 8.95 -8.97
C GLY A 465 30.09 8.85 -9.63
N LYS A 466 30.27 7.88 -10.52
CA LYS A 466 31.53 7.72 -11.28
C LYS A 466 31.86 8.95 -12.12
N GLY A 467 30.87 9.63 -12.67
CA GLY A 467 31.06 10.85 -13.47
C GLY A 467 31.59 12.05 -12.69
N ILE A 468 31.46 12.02 -11.37
CA ILE A 468 31.88 13.09 -10.46
C ILE A 468 32.98 12.65 -9.46
N GLY A 469 33.60 11.49 -9.70
CA GLY A 469 34.67 10.97 -8.84
C GLY A 469 34.22 10.45 -7.49
N ILE A 470 32.97 10.01 -7.36
CA ILE A 470 32.44 9.34 -6.17
C ILE A 470 32.17 7.86 -6.50
N ASP A 471 32.74 6.94 -5.72
CA ASP A 471 32.61 5.51 -5.95
C ASP A 471 31.28 4.99 -5.40
N ILE A 472 30.29 4.78 -6.27
CA ILE A 472 28.98 4.25 -5.89
C ILE A 472 28.77 2.88 -6.55
N THR A 473 28.54 1.87 -5.74
CA THR A 473 28.20 0.51 -6.16
C THR A 473 26.75 0.21 -5.81
N THR A 474 26.15 -0.86 -6.37
CA THR A 474 24.75 -1.24 -6.10
C THR A 474 24.65 -2.55 -5.33
N ASN A 475 23.56 -2.71 -4.55
CA ASN A 475 23.21 -3.93 -3.83
C ASN A 475 21.70 -4.14 -3.83
N TYR A 476 21.25 -5.40 -3.96
CA TYR A 476 19.85 -5.77 -4.12
C TYR A 476 19.45 -6.90 -3.16
N PRO A 477 19.25 -6.62 -1.87
CA PRO A 477 18.74 -7.62 -0.93
C PRO A 477 17.24 -7.92 -1.22
N ASP A 478 16.80 -9.10 -0.80
CA ASP A 478 15.38 -9.43 -0.82
C ASP A 478 14.58 -8.48 0.07
N TRP A 479 13.32 -8.24 -0.29
CA TRP A 479 12.44 -7.27 0.40
C TRP A 479 12.40 -7.45 1.92
N GLY A 480 12.27 -8.71 2.39
CA GLY A 480 12.23 -8.98 3.83
C GLY A 480 13.48 -8.55 4.59
N VAL A 481 14.66 -8.69 3.98
CA VAL A 481 15.94 -8.21 4.54
C VAL A 481 16.02 -6.69 4.43
N TYR A 482 15.69 -6.14 3.27
CA TYR A 482 15.73 -4.72 2.99
C TYR A 482 14.92 -3.90 4.00
N GLN A 483 13.62 -4.23 4.13
CA GLN A 483 12.73 -3.52 5.04
C GLN A 483 13.20 -3.56 6.49
N THR A 484 13.73 -4.71 6.95
CA THR A 484 14.22 -4.84 8.33
C THR A 484 15.38 -3.89 8.63
N VAL A 485 16.20 -3.55 7.61
CA VAL A 485 17.28 -2.60 7.79
C VAL A 485 16.78 -1.16 7.71
N VAL A 486 16.10 -0.80 6.62
CA VAL A 486 15.76 0.61 6.34
C VAL A 486 14.70 1.19 7.29
N THR A 487 13.89 0.35 7.93
CA THR A 487 12.91 0.80 8.91
C THR A 487 13.42 0.84 10.35
N ASN A 488 14.68 0.49 10.59
CA ASN A 488 15.23 0.45 11.95
C ASN A 488 16.47 1.33 12.10
N TRP A 489 16.35 2.34 12.92
CA TRP A 489 17.46 3.22 13.28
C TRP A 489 18.29 2.64 14.45
N PRO A 490 19.62 2.82 14.49
CA PRO A 490 20.43 3.48 13.45
C PRO A 490 20.64 2.60 12.23
N LEU A 491 20.65 3.23 11.05
CA LEU A 491 21.08 2.54 9.84
C LEU A 491 22.56 2.13 9.94
N PRO A 492 22.99 1.05 9.27
CA PRO A 492 24.40 0.70 9.16
C PRO A 492 25.22 1.86 8.59
N GLU A 493 26.46 2.04 9.08
CA GLU A 493 27.37 3.09 8.58
C GLU A 493 27.79 2.88 7.12
N THR A 494 27.62 1.67 6.59
CA THR A 494 27.94 1.30 5.21
C THR A 494 26.93 0.26 4.69
N GLY A 495 26.78 0.22 3.36
CA GLY A 495 25.95 -0.79 2.70
C GLY A 495 24.49 -0.37 2.44
N TYR A 496 24.04 0.69 3.09
CA TYR A 496 22.76 1.37 2.88
C TYR A 496 22.98 2.89 2.92
N ASP A 497 23.95 3.36 2.11
CA ASP A 497 24.36 4.76 2.11
C ASP A 497 23.38 5.63 1.33
N ILE A 498 22.91 5.11 0.19
CA ILE A 498 21.85 5.67 -0.63
C ILE A 498 20.82 4.57 -0.83
N PHE A 499 19.57 4.78 -0.48
CA PHE A 499 18.59 3.71 -0.60
C PHE A 499 17.21 4.25 -1.02
N MET A 500 16.49 3.43 -1.78
CA MET A 500 15.18 3.83 -2.30
C MET A 500 14.05 3.47 -1.35
N MET A 501 13.18 4.42 -1.12
CA MET A 501 11.88 4.21 -0.49
C MET A 501 10.81 5.00 -1.25
N TRP A 502 9.55 4.71 -0.97
CA TRP A 502 8.43 5.45 -1.53
C TRP A 502 8.13 6.69 -0.70
N SER A 503 7.23 7.53 -1.17
CA SER A 503 6.50 8.50 -0.36
C SER A 503 5.05 8.10 -0.26
N ASP A 504 4.32 8.67 0.70
CA ASP A 504 2.88 8.53 0.74
C ASP A 504 2.25 8.99 -0.58
N GLY A 505 1.30 8.19 -1.03
CA GLY A 505 0.61 8.40 -2.28
C GLY A 505 -0.55 9.37 -2.17
N ALA A 506 -1.70 8.97 -2.70
CA ALA A 506 -2.95 9.68 -2.52
C ALA A 506 -3.55 9.40 -1.13
N GLY A 507 -4.22 10.38 -0.55
CA GLY A 507 -4.86 10.27 0.75
C GLY A 507 -5.44 11.59 1.23
N PRO A 508 -6.30 11.57 2.24
CA PRO A 508 -7.04 12.76 2.68
C PRO A 508 -6.15 13.86 3.32
N THR A 509 -4.90 13.58 3.60
CA THR A 509 -3.94 14.54 4.18
C THR A 509 -2.92 15.08 3.18
N GLN A 510 -3.00 14.71 1.91
CA GLN A 510 -1.98 15.09 0.91
C GLN A 510 -2.16 16.55 0.43
N PRO A 511 -1.05 17.25 0.12
CA PRO A 511 0.36 16.82 0.14
C PRO A 511 1.05 16.91 1.50
N TRP A 512 0.39 17.46 2.52
CA TRP A 512 0.98 17.65 3.85
C TRP A 512 1.52 16.32 4.45
N GLY A 513 0.73 15.25 4.37
CA GLY A 513 1.11 13.92 4.86
C GLY A 513 2.40 13.42 4.22
N ARG A 514 2.54 13.55 2.89
CA ARG A 514 3.74 13.17 2.15
C ARG A 514 4.96 14.00 2.55
N ILE A 515 4.80 15.30 2.71
CA ILE A 515 5.90 16.19 3.13
C ILE A 515 6.37 15.81 4.53
N ARG A 516 5.44 15.61 5.46
CA ARG A 516 5.73 15.11 6.81
C ARG A 516 6.48 13.77 6.76
N HIS A 517 6.00 12.83 5.94
CA HIS A 517 6.63 11.53 5.70
C HIS A 517 8.07 11.67 5.19
N LEU A 518 8.34 12.59 4.28
CA LEU A 518 9.66 12.71 3.65
C LEU A 518 10.69 13.43 4.52
N ILE A 519 10.31 14.45 5.30
CA ILE A 519 11.26 15.36 5.93
C ILE A 519 10.98 15.75 7.38
N SER A 520 9.91 15.26 8.03
CA SER A 520 9.68 15.58 9.44
C SER A 520 10.68 14.88 10.36
N SER A 521 11.26 15.65 11.29
CA SER A 521 12.13 15.11 12.34
C SER A 521 11.41 14.17 13.31
N GLU A 522 10.08 14.21 13.37
CA GLU A 522 9.24 13.29 14.17
C GLU A 522 9.51 11.82 13.85
N PHE A 523 9.81 11.52 12.58
CA PHE A 523 10.08 10.15 12.13
C PHE A 523 11.57 9.82 12.03
N ALA A 524 12.42 10.83 12.18
CA ALA A 524 13.86 10.61 12.18
C ALA A 524 14.29 9.74 13.37
N GLU A 525 15.30 8.92 13.17
CA GLU A 525 15.96 8.15 14.23
C GLU A 525 15.04 7.20 15.02
N THR A 526 13.95 6.72 14.38
CA THR A 526 12.98 5.81 15.00
C THR A 526 13.18 4.36 14.54
N THR A 527 12.76 3.39 15.37
CA THR A 527 12.75 1.97 15.04
C THR A 527 11.36 1.52 14.62
N ASN A 528 11.27 0.47 13.80
CA ASN A 528 10.03 0.01 13.18
C ASN A 528 9.30 1.17 12.47
N ASN A 529 10.09 1.98 11.78
CA ASN A 529 9.64 3.22 11.15
C ASN A 529 9.04 2.95 9.78
N TRP A 530 7.72 2.89 9.70
CA TRP A 530 6.97 2.88 8.45
C TRP A 530 6.43 4.26 8.07
N ASN A 531 6.72 5.28 8.89
CA ASN A 531 6.17 6.64 8.75
C ASN A 531 7.06 7.60 7.95
N GLY A 532 8.27 7.22 7.58
CA GLY A 532 9.12 8.02 6.69
C GLY A 532 10.40 8.58 7.31
N ASN A 533 11.02 9.52 6.61
CA ASN A 533 12.30 10.17 6.97
C ASN A 533 13.39 9.17 7.38
N TRP A 534 13.48 8.09 6.64
CA TRP A 534 14.38 6.97 6.94
C TRP A 534 15.86 7.32 6.92
N GLY A 535 16.24 8.40 6.22
CA GLY A 535 17.63 8.91 6.19
C GLY A 535 18.08 9.65 7.45
N GLY A 536 17.13 9.92 8.37
CA GLY A 536 17.42 10.60 9.63
C GLY A 536 17.63 12.11 9.51
N TYR A 537 17.00 12.78 8.54
CA TYR A 537 17.06 14.24 8.37
C TYR A 537 16.37 14.97 9.53
N ILE A 538 16.99 16.04 10.03
CA ILE A 538 16.45 16.89 11.10
C ILE A 538 16.56 18.35 10.67
N ASN A 539 15.42 19.05 10.64
CA ASN A 539 15.36 20.49 10.37
C ASN A 539 14.20 21.13 11.15
N PRO A 540 14.49 21.91 12.22
CA PRO A 540 13.47 22.52 13.07
C PRO A 540 12.58 23.55 12.34
N GLU A 541 13.05 24.19 11.27
CA GLU A 541 12.27 25.13 10.48
C GLU A 541 11.22 24.39 9.63
N ALA A 542 11.61 23.27 9.00
CA ALA A 542 10.67 22.39 8.31
C ALA A 542 9.62 21.82 9.27
N ASP A 543 10.02 21.38 10.47
CA ASP A 543 9.10 20.88 11.48
C ASP A 543 8.08 21.91 11.92
N ALA A 544 8.51 23.15 12.14
CA ALA A 544 7.61 24.24 12.52
C ALA A 544 6.55 24.53 11.45
N LEU A 545 6.93 24.51 10.16
CA LEU A 545 6.00 24.67 9.03
C LEU A 545 5.05 23.48 8.92
N ILE A 546 5.55 22.23 9.04
CA ILE A 546 4.74 21.02 9.01
C ILE A 546 3.69 21.03 10.12
N GLN A 547 4.04 21.49 11.31
CA GLN A 547 3.11 21.59 12.44
C GLN A 547 2.07 22.70 12.25
N ALA A 548 2.42 23.81 11.58
CA ALA A 548 1.52 24.95 11.40
C ALA A 548 0.48 24.74 10.29
N ILE A 549 0.85 24.09 9.17
CA ILE A 549 0.01 23.93 7.97
C ILE A 549 -1.40 23.39 8.28
N PRO A 550 -1.60 22.36 9.11
CA PRO A 550 -2.94 21.80 9.35
C PRO A 550 -3.98 22.78 9.91
N THR A 551 -3.53 23.87 10.49
CA THR A 551 -4.41 24.91 11.08
C THR A 551 -4.50 26.18 10.25
N MET A 552 -3.79 26.25 9.10
CA MET A 552 -3.85 27.40 8.20
C MET A 552 -5.14 27.39 7.41
N THR A 553 -5.83 28.53 7.37
CA THR A 553 -7.07 28.71 6.61
C THR A 553 -6.93 29.78 5.50
N ASP A 554 -5.87 30.56 5.53
CA ASP A 554 -5.55 31.53 4.49
C ASP A 554 -4.73 30.88 3.37
N GLU A 555 -5.22 30.94 2.14
CA GLU A 555 -4.58 30.30 0.98
C GLU A 555 -3.19 30.88 0.66
N ALA A 556 -2.96 32.16 0.91
CA ALA A 556 -1.67 32.81 0.66
C ALA A 556 -0.63 32.38 1.72
N GLU A 557 -1.03 32.28 2.98
CA GLU A 557 -0.18 31.75 4.05
C GLU A 557 0.16 30.29 3.80
N LEU A 558 -0.83 29.47 3.42
CA LEU A 558 -0.64 28.06 3.08
C LEU A 558 0.34 27.90 1.92
N LYS A 559 0.16 28.67 0.84
CA LYS A 559 1.05 28.67 -0.32
C LYS A 559 2.47 29.09 0.05
N ALA A 560 2.62 30.10 0.91
CA ALA A 560 3.92 30.55 1.40
C ALA A 560 4.63 29.45 2.22
N ALA A 561 3.91 28.76 3.10
CA ALA A 561 4.43 27.66 3.92
C ALA A 561 4.92 26.49 3.05
N TYR A 562 4.11 26.05 2.09
CA TYR A 562 4.53 25.00 1.14
C TYR A 562 5.72 25.45 0.28
N THR A 563 5.75 26.70 -0.16
CA THR A 563 6.90 27.23 -0.92
C THR A 563 8.19 27.15 -0.11
N GLU A 564 8.13 27.50 1.17
CA GLU A 564 9.30 27.46 2.05
C GLU A 564 9.76 26.02 2.32
N LEU A 565 8.85 25.07 2.53
CA LEU A 565 9.18 23.64 2.64
C LEU A 565 9.89 23.11 1.38
N VAL A 566 9.42 23.50 0.19
CA VAL A 566 10.09 23.15 -1.08
C VAL A 566 11.48 23.77 -1.17
N LYS A 567 11.68 25.01 -0.73
CA LYS A 567 13.01 25.65 -0.69
C LYS A 567 13.96 24.92 0.25
N ILE A 568 13.52 24.60 1.47
CA ILE A 568 14.31 23.83 2.44
C ILE A 568 14.73 22.50 1.81
N TYR A 569 13.79 21.76 1.23
CA TYR A 569 14.07 20.46 0.61
C TYR A 569 15.08 20.56 -0.54
N LEU A 570 14.93 21.53 -1.44
CA LEU A 570 15.83 21.73 -2.57
C LEU A 570 17.21 22.33 -2.18
N THR A 571 17.28 22.96 -1.01
CA THR A 571 18.55 23.49 -0.46
C THR A 571 19.35 22.40 0.24
N ASP A 572 18.69 21.63 1.11
CA ASP A 572 19.35 20.64 1.98
C ASP A 572 19.53 19.28 1.31
N ILE A 573 18.67 18.97 0.32
CA ILE A 573 18.69 17.67 -0.39
C ILE A 573 18.82 16.48 0.58
N PRO A 574 17.92 16.29 1.54
CA PRO A 574 17.96 15.13 2.44
C PRO A 574 17.69 13.82 1.69
N SER A 575 17.04 13.93 0.57
CA SER A 575 16.67 12.86 -0.37
C SER A 575 16.39 13.50 -1.73
N PHE A 576 16.21 12.71 -2.77
CA PHE A 576 15.79 13.23 -4.07
C PHE A 576 14.90 12.24 -4.81
N THR A 577 13.80 12.75 -5.37
CA THR A 577 12.86 11.98 -6.17
C THR A 577 13.52 11.53 -7.47
N LEU A 578 13.43 10.24 -7.78
CA LEU A 578 13.98 9.66 -9.01
C LEU A 578 12.98 9.64 -10.16
N MET A 579 11.68 9.51 -9.84
CA MET A 579 10.59 9.38 -10.81
C MET A 579 9.26 9.73 -10.14
N TYR A 580 8.24 9.97 -10.94
CA TYR A 580 6.85 10.00 -10.50
C TYR A 580 6.17 8.71 -10.95
N ARG A 581 5.44 8.04 -10.08
CA ARG A 581 4.71 6.83 -10.44
C ARG A 581 3.34 6.79 -9.79
N PRO A 582 2.43 5.94 -10.24
CA PRO A 582 1.21 5.63 -9.49
C PRO A 582 1.56 5.08 -8.10
N GLN A 583 0.71 5.27 -7.11
CA GLN A 583 0.85 4.63 -5.79
C GLN A 583 0.88 3.12 -5.96
N SER A 584 -0.05 2.59 -6.74
CA SER A 584 -0.04 1.23 -7.28
C SER A 584 -0.28 1.30 -8.80
N PHE A 585 0.36 0.43 -9.57
CA PHE A 585 0.11 0.36 -11.00
C PHE A 585 -1.26 -0.27 -11.26
N HIS A 586 -1.83 0.10 -12.40
CA HIS A 586 -3.09 -0.46 -12.88
C HIS A 586 -2.95 -0.77 -14.37
N ALA A 587 -2.54 -2.00 -14.66
CA ALA A 587 -2.62 -2.56 -15.99
C ALA A 587 -3.61 -3.73 -15.95
N VAL A 588 -4.62 -3.72 -16.80
CA VAL A 588 -5.68 -4.73 -16.78
C VAL A 588 -5.68 -5.56 -18.06
N ASN A 589 -5.99 -6.85 -17.91
CA ASN A 589 -6.24 -7.77 -19.02
C ASN A 589 -7.75 -8.01 -19.12
N GLU A 590 -8.34 -7.51 -20.20
CA GLU A 590 -9.79 -7.54 -20.43
C GLU A 590 -10.26 -8.78 -21.19
N SER A 591 -9.54 -9.88 -21.13
CA SER A 591 -9.94 -11.12 -21.81
C SER A 591 -11.11 -11.84 -21.14
N VAL A 592 -11.30 -11.68 -19.83
CA VAL A 592 -12.35 -12.33 -19.04
C VAL A 592 -13.32 -11.32 -18.45
N TRP A 593 -12.79 -10.28 -17.85
CA TRP A 593 -13.54 -9.19 -17.24
C TRP A 593 -13.37 -7.91 -18.07
N THR A 594 -14.39 -7.07 -18.11
CA THR A 594 -14.36 -5.71 -18.66
C THR A 594 -15.16 -4.77 -17.75
N GLY A 595 -15.11 -3.46 -18.05
CA GLY A 595 -15.73 -2.44 -17.17
C GLY A 595 -14.76 -1.96 -16.09
N PHE A 596 -13.46 -2.16 -16.29
CA PHE A 596 -12.44 -1.55 -15.45
C PHE A 596 -12.47 -0.02 -15.56
N PRO A 597 -12.12 0.71 -14.48
CA PRO A 597 -12.12 2.16 -14.51
C PRO A 597 -11.02 2.71 -15.43
N HIS A 598 -11.38 3.74 -16.21
CA HIS A 598 -10.51 4.49 -17.10
C HIS A 598 -10.78 5.99 -16.97
N GLU A 599 -9.81 6.82 -17.34
CA GLU A 599 -10.01 8.25 -17.40
C GLU A 599 -11.18 8.59 -18.32
N GLY A 600 -12.15 9.37 -17.80
CA GLY A 600 -13.29 9.84 -18.59
C GLY A 600 -14.35 8.78 -18.91
N ASP A 601 -14.40 7.66 -18.19
CA ASP A 601 -15.40 6.60 -18.36
C ASP A 601 -16.85 7.03 -18.04
N GLY A 602 -17.04 8.23 -17.50
CA GLY A 602 -18.34 8.82 -17.20
C GLY A 602 -18.95 8.38 -15.87
N THR A 603 -18.22 7.66 -15.04
CA THR A 603 -18.67 7.31 -13.68
C THR A 603 -18.80 8.57 -12.80
N ASN A 604 -19.78 8.58 -11.90
CA ASN A 604 -20.00 9.69 -10.97
C ASN A 604 -20.46 9.16 -9.60
N PRO A 605 -19.66 9.30 -8.54
CA PRO A 605 -18.29 9.85 -8.54
C PRO A 605 -17.33 9.11 -9.47
N PRO A 606 -16.24 9.77 -9.97
CA PRO A 606 -15.28 9.10 -10.81
C PRO A 606 -14.60 7.97 -10.03
N VAL A 607 -14.38 6.83 -10.67
CA VAL A 607 -13.78 5.66 -10.01
C VAL A 607 -12.28 5.65 -10.28
N PRO A 608 -11.43 5.64 -9.24
CA PRO A 608 -9.99 5.52 -9.38
C PRO A 608 -9.56 4.18 -9.98
N PRO A 609 -8.28 4.05 -10.38
CA PRO A 609 -7.71 2.76 -10.75
C PRO A 609 -8.07 1.65 -9.76
N LEU A 610 -8.46 0.48 -10.25
CA LEU A 610 -8.84 -0.66 -9.42
C LEU A 610 -7.57 -1.32 -8.85
N ASP A 611 -6.84 -0.56 -8.06
CA ASP A 611 -5.64 -1.01 -7.35
C ASP A 611 -5.90 -1.26 -5.86
N LEU A 612 -7.09 -0.91 -5.38
CA LEU A 612 -7.58 -1.07 -4.01
C LEU A 612 -6.73 -0.36 -2.93
N THR A 613 -5.87 0.56 -3.33
CA THR A 613 -5.07 1.38 -2.41
C THR A 613 -5.74 2.71 -2.06
N ASP A 614 -6.75 3.10 -2.84
CA ASP A 614 -7.68 4.19 -2.57
C ASP A 614 -9.04 3.59 -2.18
N GLY A 615 -9.65 4.08 -1.12
CA GLY A 615 -10.89 3.51 -0.59
C GLY A 615 -12.02 3.45 -1.63
N TRP A 616 -12.23 4.53 -2.40
CA TRP A 616 -13.27 4.58 -3.42
C TRP A 616 -13.02 3.65 -4.62
N SER A 617 -11.80 3.17 -4.82
CA SER A 617 -11.46 2.23 -5.90
C SER A 617 -12.25 0.92 -5.82
N ILE A 618 -12.74 0.53 -4.63
CA ILE A 618 -13.60 -0.64 -4.46
C ILE A 618 -14.86 -0.57 -5.32
N ALA A 619 -15.36 0.63 -5.66
CA ALA A 619 -16.50 0.83 -6.54
C ALA A 619 -16.30 0.19 -7.92
N GLY A 620 -15.05 0.05 -8.37
CA GLY A 620 -14.69 -0.65 -9.60
C GLY A 620 -15.15 -2.11 -9.63
N LEU A 621 -15.13 -2.81 -8.49
CA LEU A 621 -15.58 -4.21 -8.40
C LEU A 621 -17.07 -4.38 -8.75
N TYR A 622 -17.86 -3.35 -8.56
CA TYR A 622 -19.31 -3.36 -8.85
C TYR A 622 -19.61 -3.08 -10.32
N ASN A 623 -18.66 -2.53 -11.07
CA ASN A 623 -18.82 -2.16 -12.47
C ASN A 623 -18.31 -3.25 -13.43
N LEU A 624 -17.57 -4.23 -12.93
CA LEU A 624 -17.06 -5.33 -13.74
C LEU A 624 -18.19 -6.19 -14.32
N VAL A 625 -17.98 -6.64 -15.54
CA VAL A 625 -18.86 -7.59 -16.22
C VAL A 625 -18.01 -8.63 -16.96
N LEU A 626 -18.55 -9.83 -17.15
CA LEU A 626 -17.88 -10.86 -17.95
C LEU A 626 -17.94 -10.52 -19.44
N VAL A 627 -16.84 -10.72 -20.16
CA VAL A 627 -16.76 -10.58 -21.62
C VAL A 627 -17.64 -11.65 -22.29
N ASN A 628 -17.62 -12.88 -21.73
CA ASN A 628 -18.45 -14.00 -22.19
C ASN A 628 -19.19 -14.58 -20.97
N PRO A 629 -20.42 -14.11 -20.67
CA PRO A 629 -21.19 -14.54 -19.52
C PRO A 629 -21.69 -15.98 -19.59
#